data_bfbc491d79a9d7cf082b8b2791e1c4a8
#
_entry.id   bfbc491d79a9d7cf082b8b2791e1c4a8
#
_cell.length_a   1.000
_cell.length_b   1.000
_cell.length_c   1.000
_cell.angle_alpha   90.00
_cell.angle_beta   90.00
_cell.angle_gamma   90.00
#
_symmetry.space_group_name_H-M   'P 1'
#
loop_
_entity.id
_entity.type
_entity.pdbx_description
1 polymer ?
#
loop_
_entity_poly.entity_id
_entity_poly.type
_entity_poly.pdbx_seq_one_letter_code
_entity_poly.pdbx_strand_id
1 'polypeptide(L)'
;MNKNKKPKLYFSRTAYYNLDCSKEIGASRIHRKSPIFKNALVQNIAGGNTILINKKARDILCDSLISEVYTAHDWWTYQIITGAEGEIIYSKKKTLKYRQHNENIVGLNSSFKEKFKRLNFGCFSSTKSR
;
A
#
# COMPACT_ATOMS: atom_id res chain seq x y z
N MET A 1 16.93 5.52 26.20
CA MET A 1 15.99 5.21 25.11
C MET A 1 15.44 6.49 24.55
N ASN A 2 15.67 6.76 23.27
CA ASN A 2 15.33 8.05 22.63
C ASN A 2 13.82 8.12 22.37
N LYS A 3 13.07 8.78 23.27
CA LYS A 3 11.58 8.88 23.26
C LYS A 3 10.99 9.71 22.09
N ASN A 4 11.84 10.35 21.28
CA ASN A 4 11.41 11.32 20.25
C ASN A 4 11.53 10.85 18.80
N LYS A 5 11.63 9.56 18.51
CA LYS A 5 11.64 9.12 17.11
C LYS A 5 10.20 9.02 16.59
N LYS A 6 9.87 9.82 15.58
CA LYS A 6 8.60 9.71 14.85
C LYS A 6 8.42 8.31 14.23
N PRO A 7 7.18 7.83 14.09
CA PRO A 7 6.92 6.65 13.27
C PRO A 7 7.36 6.94 11.83
N LYS A 8 7.98 5.96 11.17
CA LYS A 8 8.49 6.10 9.81
C LYS A 8 8.02 4.94 8.95
N LEU A 9 7.61 5.28 7.73
CA LEU A 9 7.26 4.34 6.70
C LEU A 9 8.03 4.68 5.42
N TYR A 10 8.81 3.72 4.94
CA TYR A 10 9.48 3.79 3.64
C TYR A 10 8.73 2.90 2.65
N PHE A 11 8.61 3.35 1.40
CA PHE A 11 8.21 2.51 0.28
C PHE A 11 8.87 2.99 -1.01
N SER A 12 8.87 2.11 -1.99
CA SER A 12 9.54 2.36 -3.26
C SER A 12 8.71 1.87 -4.43
N ARG A 13 9.29 1.93 -5.62
CA ARG A 13 8.71 1.38 -6.82
C ARG A 13 9.12 -0.07 -7.04
N THR A 14 8.22 -0.79 -7.71
CA THR A 14 8.42 -2.17 -8.15
C THR A 14 8.64 -2.20 -9.64
N ALA A 15 9.64 -2.96 -10.11
CA ALA A 15 9.79 -3.34 -11.50
C ALA A 15 9.04 -4.66 -11.76
N TYR A 16 8.22 -4.71 -12.78
CA TYR A 16 7.50 -5.92 -13.18
C TYR A 16 8.30 -6.69 -14.24
N TYR A 17 8.46 -7.96 -14.01
CA TYR A 17 9.21 -8.86 -14.89
C TYR A 17 8.28 -9.94 -15.45
N ASN A 18 8.65 -10.46 -16.61
CA ASN A 18 7.99 -11.63 -17.20
C ASN A 18 8.20 -12.88 -16.32
N LEU A 19 7.56 -14.00 -16.71
CA LEU A 19 7.50 -15.21 -15.90
C LEU A 19 8.86 -15.81 -15.53
N ASP A 20 9.84 -15.74 -16.45
CA ASP A 20 11.20 -16.24 -16.26
C ASP A 20 12.17 -15.18 -15.68
N CYS A 21 11.67 -14.00 -15.36
CA CYS A 21 12.45 -12.87 -14.84
C CYS A 21 13.56 -12.36 -15.77
N SER A 22 13.55 -12.71 -17.05
CA SER A 22 14.57 -12.30 -18.03
C SER A 22 14.38 -10.86 -18.51
N LYS A 23 13.12 -10.37 -18.55
CA LYS A 23 12.79 -9.09 -19.15
C LYS A 23 11.90 -8.24 -18.23
N GLU A 24 12.25 -6.97 -18.03
CA GLU A 24 11.36 -5.98 -17.43
C GLU A 24 10.24 -5.63 -18.42
N ILE A 25 8.99 -5.82 -18.00
CA ILE A 25 7.79 -5.58 -18.81
C ILE A 25 7.02 -4.32 -18.34
N GLY A 26 7.44 -3.70 -17.24
CA GLY A 26 6.84 -2.49 -16.73
C GLY A 26 7.28 -2.16 -15.32
N ALA A 27 6.68 -1.13 -14.74
CA ALA A 27 6.95 -0.72 -13.38
C ALA A 27 5.74 -0.06 -12.73
N SER A 28 5.71 -0.02 -11.39
CA SER A 28 4.69 0.71 -10.65
C SER A 28 4.75 2.20 -10.98
N ARG A 29 3.58 2.86 -10.85
CA ARG A 29 3.41 4.28 -11.20
C ARG A 29 4.33 5.17 -10.35
N ILE A 30 4.83 6.27 -10.96
CA ILE A 30 5.51 7.33 -10.22
C ILE A 30 4.46 8.24 -9.57
N HIS A 31 4.54 8.38 -8.25
CA HIS A 31 3.71 9.31 -7.51
C HIS A 31 4.42 10.66 -7.43
N ARG A 32 3.75 11.72 -7.91
CA ARG A 32 4.32 13.09 -7.94
C ARG A 32 3.87 13.93 -6.76
N LYS A 33 2.72 13.59 -6.16
CA LYS A 33 2.18 14.30 -4.99
C LYS A 33 2.82 13.78 -3.72
N SER A 34 2.97 14.67 -2.74
CA SER A 34 3.49 14.32 -1.42
C SER A 34 2.61 13.27 -0.73
N PRO A 35 3.22 12.26 -0.10
CA PRO A 35 2.51 11.23 0.64
C PRO A 35 2.06 11.79 2.00
N ILE A 36 0.85 12.33 2.06
CA ILE A 36 0.23 12.93 3.25
C ILE A 36 -1.07 12.21 3.61
N PHE A 37 -1.58 12.42 4.82
CA PHE A 37 -2.80 11.77 5.30
C PHE A 37 -4.01 11.98 4.38
N LYS A 38 -4.23 13.20 3.88
CA LYS A 38 -5.31 13.48 2.92
C LYS A 38 -5.21 12.62 1.65
N ASN A 39 -3.99 12.30 1.20
CA ASN A 39 -3.79 11.40 0.08
C ASN A 39 -4.11 9.95 0.47
N ALA A 40 -3.72 9.53 1.68
CA ALA A 40 -3.98 8.18 2.17
C ALA A 40 -5.48 7.88 2.32
N LEU A 41 -6.32 8.87 2.56
CA LEU A 41 -7.77 8.68 2.65
C LEU A 41 -8.43 8.32 1.32
N VAL A 42 -7.83 8.70 0.19
CA VAL A 42 -8.45 8.54 -1.14
C VAL A 42 -7.75 7.51 -2.02
N GLN A 43 -6.48 7.20 -1.76
CA GLN A 43 -5.75 6.23 -2.57
C GLN A 43 -4.58 5.59 -1.81
N ASN A 44 -4.30 4.32 -2.13
CA ASN A 44 -3.08 3.67 -1.72
C ASN A 44 -1.96 3.92 -2.74
N ILE A 45 -0.83 4.47 -2.27
CA ILE A 45 0.38 4.65 -3.07
C ILE A 45 1.54 3.79 -2.57
N ALA A 46 1.41 3.20 -1.39
CA ALA A 46 2.43 2.38 -0.74
C ALA A 46 2.17 0.90 -1.04
N GLY A 47 2.87 0.35 -2.01
CA GLY A 47 2.75 -1.08 -2.33
C GLY A 47 3.33 -1.95 -1.22
N GLY A 48 2.54 -2.89 -0.71
CA GLY A 48 2.88 -3.73 0.45
C GLY A 48 4.20 -4.49 0.32
N ASN A 49 4.57 -4.87 -0.90
CA ASN A 49 5.80 -5.57 -1.21
C ASN A 49 7.08 -4.71 -1.08
N THR A 50 6.97 -3.39 -0.93
CA THR A 50 8.11 -2.47 -0.80
C THR A 50 8.11 -1.68 0.50
N ILE A 51 7.13 -1.92 1.39
CA ILE A 51 7.00 -1.20 2.65
C ILE A 51 8.06 -1.66 3.66
N LEU A 52 8.73 -0.69 4.26
CA LEU A 52 9.56 -0.87 5.46
C LEU A 52 9.10 0.12 6.52
N ILE A 53 9.05 -0.32 7.76
CA ILE A 53 8.63 0.52 8.89
C ILE A 53 9.66 0.44 10.03
N ASN A 54 9.76 1.51 10.81
CA ASN A 54 10.57 1.47 12.03
C ASN A 54 9.77 0.89 13.21
N LYS A 55 10.47 0.62 14.32
CA LYS A 55 9.86 0.05 15.53
C LYS A 55 8.67 0.88 16.02
N LYS A 56 8.78 2.21 16.02
CA LYS A 56 7.69 3.08 16.49
C LYS A 56 6.42 2.96 15.61
N ALA A 57 6.59 2.88 14.29
CA ALA A 57 5.48 2.65 13.37
C ALA A 57 4.85 1.26 13.60
N ARG A 58 5.69 0.23 13.79
CA ARG A 58 5.20 -1.12 14.11
C ARG A 58 4.36 -1.12 15.40
N ASP A 59 4.86 -0.49 16.46
CA ASP A 59 4.17 -0.48 17.74
C ASP A 59 2.78 0.18 17.60
N ILE A 60 2.68 1.31 16.87
CA ILE A 60 1.39 1.96 16.57
C ILE A 60 0.44 1.04 15.79
N LEU A 61 0.97 0.30 14.80
CA LEU A 61 0.15 -0.62 14.02
C LEU A 61 -0.36 -1.80 14.86
N CYS A 62 0.48 -2.32 15.77
CA CYS A 62 0.07 -3.39 16.68
C CYS A 62 -1.03 -2.93 17.66
N ASP A 63 -0.97 -1.67 18.10
CA ASP A 63 -1.97 -1.09 19.00
C ASP A 63 -3.26 -0.67 18.26
N SER A 64 -3.21 -0.58 16.93
CA SER A 64 -4.38 -0.23 16.12
C SER A 64 -5.29 -1.44 15.93
N LEU A 65 -6.61 -1.24 16.12
CA LEU A 65 -7.59 -2.28 15.86
C LEU A 65 -7.71 -2.49 14.35
N ILE A 66 -7.37 -3.70 13.88
CA ILE A 66 -7.61 -4.11 12.50
C ILE A 66 -9.01 -4.72 12.47
N SER A 67 -9.94 -4.09 11.76
CA SER A 67 -11.23 -4.71 11.44
C SER A 67 -11.00 -5.85 10.44
N GLU A 68 -11.67 -6.99 10.64
CA GLU A 68 -11.64 -8.13 9.73
C GLU A 68 -12.07 -7.78 8.29
N VAL A 69 -12.71 -6.64 8.11
CA VAL A 69 -13.14 -6.11 6.80
C VAL A 69 -11.99 -5.48 5.99
N TYR A 70 -10.82 -5.28 6.60
CA TYR A 70 -9.69 -4.62 5.90
C TYR A 70 -8.92 -5.60 5.03
N THR A 71 -9.22 -5.59 3.73
CA THR A 71 -8.56 -6.44 2.74
C THR A 71 -7.21 -5.91 2.24
N ALA A 72 -6.85 -4.66 2.54
CA ALA A 72 -5.66 -3.98 2.03
C ALA A 72 -4.77 -3.49 3.19
N HIS A 73 -3.99 -4.41 3.78
CA HIS A 73 -3.09 -4.13 4.91
C HIS A 73 -2.05 -3.03 4.63
N ASP A 74 -1.62 -2.88 3.40
CA ASP A 74 -0.68 -1.86 2.95
C ASP A 74 -1.31 -0.46 2.95
N TRP A 75 -2.56 -0.35 2.49
CA TRP A 75 -3.30 0.90 2.56
C TRP A 75 -3.61 1.30 4.01
N TRP A 76 -4.01 0.33 4.82
CA TRP A 76 -4.18 0.51 6.26
C TRP A 76 -2.91 1.06 6.92
N THR A 77 -1.77 0.41 6.67
CA THR A 77 -0.48 0.85 7.18
C THR A 77 -0.19 2.30 6.78
N TYR A 78 -0.43 2.65 5.53
CA TYR A 78 -0.20 4.00 5.02
C TYR A 78 -1.13 5.03 5.70
N GLN A 79 -2.41 4.71 5.90
CA GLN A 79 -3.36 5.58 6.59
C GLN A 79 -2.98 5.80 8.05
N ILE A 80 -2.71 4.73 8.80
CA ILE A 80 -2.37 4.82 10.22
C ILE A 80 -1.10 5.63 10.45
N ILE A 81 -0.04 5.35 9.69
CA ILE A 81 1.23 6.05 9.90
C ILE A 81 1.15 7.51 9.48
N THR A 82 0.44 7.85 8.39
CA THR A 82 0.23 9.26 8.01
C THR A 82 -0.70 9.98 8.99
N GLY A 83 -1.73 9.31 9.52
CA GLY A 83 -2.63 9.86 10.54
C GLY A 83 -1.94 10.11 11.87
N ALA A 84 -0.94 9.31 12.23
CA ALA A 84 -0.08 9.50 13.39
C ALA A 84 1.05 10.53 13.15
N GLU A 85 0.94 11.37 12.12
CA GLU A 85 1.95 12.37 11.73
C GLU A 85 3.35 11.76 11.49
N GLY A 86 3.38 10.52 11.04
CA GLY A 86 4.60 9.80 10.73
C GLY A 86 5.35 10.37 9.53
N GLU A 87 6.64 10.13 9.51
CA GLU A 87 7.51 10.47 8.38
C GLU A 87 7.36 9.43 7.28
N ILE A 88 6.95 9.87 6.08
CA ILE A 88 6.79 9.01 4.91
C ILE A 88 7.93 9.27 3.94
N ILE A 89 8.67 8.22 3.62
CA ILE A 89 9.83 8.27 2.73
C ILE A 89 9.51 7.49 1.46
N TYR A 90 9.22 8.21 0.38
CA TYR A 90 8.98 7.62 -0.93
C TYR A 90 10.22 7.64 -1.81
N SER A 91 10.67 6.49 -2.25
CA SER A 91 11.74 6.36 -3.23
C SER A 91 11.21 6.12 -4.63
N LYS A 92 11.65 6.94 -5.59
CA LYS A 92 11.33 6.74 -7.02
C LYS A 92 12.13 5.59 -7.66
N LYS A 93 13.11 5.03 -6.93
CA LYS A 93 13.90 3.88 -7.41
C LYS A 93 13.06 2.60 -7.40
N LYS A 94 13.26 1.76 -8.38
CA LYS A 94 12.70 0.40 -8.44
C LYS A 94 13.61 -0.50 -7.62
N THR A 95 13.20 -0.86 -6.39
CA THR A 95 14.03 -1.66 -5.48
C THR A 95 13.64 -3.13 -5.45
N LEU A 96 12.51 -3.47 -6.05
CA LEU A 96 11.99 -4.84 -6.09
C LEU A 96 11.70 -5.26 -7.53
N LYS A 97 12.15 -6.47 -7.89
CA LYS A 97 11.73 -7.18 -9.10
C LYS A 97 10.53 -8.06 -8.76
N TYR A 98 9.41 -7.84 -9.41
CA TYR A 98 8.18 -8.58 -9.17
C TYR A 98 7.81 -9.39 -10.42
N ARG A 99 7.88 -10.71 -10.31
CA ARG A 99 7.52 -11.62 -11.38
C ARG A 99 6.01 -11.63 -11.60
N GLN A 100 5.58 -11.40 -12.83
CA GLN A 100 4.19 -11.45 -13.22
C GLN A 100 3.83 -12.86 -13.69
N HIS A 101 2.71 -13.39 -13.20
CA HIS A 101 2.05 -14.61 -13.66
C HIS A 101 0.53 -14.38 -13.68
N ASN A 102 -0.19 -15.30 -14.33
CA ASN A 102 -1.64 -15.10 -14.58
C ASN A 102 -2.49 -15.01 -13.31
N GLU A 103 -2.00 -15.52 -12.19
CA GLU A 103 -2.71 -15.54 -10.89
C GLU A 103 -2.34 -14.37 -9.97
N ASN A 104 -1.55 -13.41 -10.43
CA ASN A 104 -1.22 -12.24 -9.59
C ASN A 104 -2.48 -11.41 -9.29
N ILE A 105 -2.77 -11.21 -8.01
CA ILE A 105 -3.89 -10.38 -7.53
C ILE A 105 -3.76 -8.93 -8.03
N VAL A 106 -2.51 -8.45 -8.14
CA VAL A 106 -2.18 -7.12 -8.66
C VAL A 106 -1.19 -7.28 -9.80
N GLY A 107 -1.66 -7.14 -11.04
CA GLY A 107 -0.84 -7.23 -12.24
C GLY A 107 -1.00 -6.01 -13.16
N LEU A 108 -0.15 -5.92 -14.19
CA LEU A 108 -0.22 -4.88 -15.22
C LEU A 108 -1.56 -4.88 -15.99
N ASN A 109 -2.20 -6.04 -16.07
CA ASN A 109 -3.43 -6.27 -16.86
C ASN A 109 -4.72 -6.24 -16.03
N SER A 110 -4.71 -5.71 -14.80
CA SER A 110 -5.96 -5.53 -14.08
C SER A 110 -6.83 -4.54 -14.87
N SER A 111 -7.83 -5.10 -15.57
CA SER A 111 -8.79 -4.37 -16.39
C SER A 111 -9.42 -3.23 -15.57
N PHE A 112 -9.77 -2.12 -16.24
CA PHE A 112 -10.51 -1.00 -15.64
C PHE A 112 -11.75 -1.48 -14.86
N LYS A 113 -12.38 -2.59 -15.30
CA LYS A 113 -13.51 -3.23 -14.61
C LYS A 113 -13.15 -3.81 -13.23
N GLU A 114 -11.96 -4.33 -13.05
CA GLU A 114 -11.51 -4.85 -11.75
C GLU A 114 -11.11 -3.72 -10.79
N LYS A 115 -10.58 -2.61 -11.33
CA LYS A 115 -10.32 -1.40 -10.52
C LYS A 115 -11.63 -0.80 -10.01
N PHE A 116 -12.69 -0.82 -10.81
CA PHE A 116 -14.02 -0.35 -10.43
C PHE A 116 -14.70 -1.26 -9.39
N LYS A 117 -14.55 -2.58 -9.51
CA LYS A 117 -15.02 -3.53 -8.49
C LYS A 117 -14.38 -3.31 -7.12
N ARG A 118 -13.10 -2.97 -7.06
CA ARG A 118 -12.39 -2.69 -5.79
C ARG A 118 -12.86 -1.39 -5.13
N LEU A 119 -13.29 -0.40 -5.91
CA LEU A 119 -13.87 0.84 -5.38
C LEU A 119 -15.27 0.62 -4.80
N ASN A 120 -16.05 -0.31 -5.37
CA ASN A 120 -17.42 -0.60 -4.92
C ASN A 120 -17.49 -1.56 -3.71
N PHE A 121 -16.42 -2.27 -3.37
CA PHE A 121 -16.39 -3.14 -2.18
C PHE A 121 -16.15 -2.36 -0.87
N GLY A 122 -15.81 -1.07 -0.94
CA GLY A 122 -15.60 -0.20 0.22
C GLY A 122 -16.83 0.58 0.67
N CYS A 123 -17.97 0.42 -0.02
CA CYS A 123 -19.19 1.15 0.36
C CYS A 123 -20.38 0.19 0.29
N PHE A 124 -21.01 -0.04 1.42
CA PHE A 124 -22.29 -0.73 1.61
C PHE A 124 -22.28 -2.27 1.77
N SER A 125 -22.21 -2.73 3.01
CA SER A 125 -23.20 -3.68 3.50
C SER A 125 -23.90 -3.08 4.71
N SER A 126 -24.92 -2.29 4.42
CA SER A 126 -25.91 -1.90 5.40
C SER A 126 -26.76 -3.10 5.76
N THR A 127 -26.74 -3.45 7.02
CA THR A 127 -27.80 -4.04 7.86
C THR A 127 -29.09 -4.44 7.11
N LYS A 128 -29.44 -5.71 7.16
CA LYS A 128 -30.83 -6.14 7.28
C LYS A 128 -30.95 -7.09 8.47
N SER A 129 -31.47 -6.55 9.54
CA SER A 129 -32.08 -7.26 10.65
C SER A 129 -33.32 -8.02 10.16
N ARG A 130 -33.43 -9.26 10.54
CA ARG A 130 -34.68 -9.86 10.97
C ARG A 130 -34.38 -10.83 12.08
#